data_8eeb82496a794a84993733fe55ad1fd2
#
_entry.id   8eeb82496a794a84993733fe55ad1fd2
#
_cell.length_a   1.000
_cell.length_b   1.000
_cell.length_c   1.000
_cell.angle_alpha   90.00
_cell.angle_beta   90.00
_cell.angle_gamma   90.00
#
_symmetry.space_group_name_H-M   'P 1'
#
loop_
_entity.id
_entity.type
_entity.pdbx_description
1 polymer ?
#
loop_
_entity_poly.entity_id
_entity_poly.type
_entity_poly.pdbx_seq_one_letter_code
_entity_poly.pdbx_strand_id
1 'polypeptide(L)'
;TGDVNTGLLFSAADTMSFSAGGTAQFTMADGAIAPVTDNDIDLGTASLEFKNVYVDGTVFADALGFGTVVMTLPTADGNADQILTTDGSGALSFVDNSGGTDWQAVKTGAFTAAAGQGVFVNTTSSAFTITLPAGSIGDEVSIIDYAGTFDSNNCTIEANGSEKIHGSTDDLTVATERAAFTLVFTDSTQGWLLKDK
;
A
#
# COMPACT_ATOMS: atom_id res chain seq x y z
N THR A 1 -5.37 -16.87 57.14
CA THR A 1 -4.94 -17.83 56.10
C THR A 1 -4.12 -17.07 55.10
N GLY A 2 -2.80 -16.95 55.39
CA GLY A 2 -1.87 -16.29 54.49
C GLY A 2 -1.59 -17.16 53.28
N ASP A 3 -1.61 -16.57 52.07
CA ASP A 3 -1.02 -17.17 50.88
C ASP A 3 0.50 -17.23 51.12
N VAL A 4 1.05 -18.42 51.30
CA VAL A 4 2.46 -18.66 51.64
C VAL A 4 3.34 -18.81 50.41
N ASN A 5 2.74 -18.75 49.20
CA ASN A 5 3.41 -18.98 47.94
C ASN A 5 3.31 -17.80 46.96
N THR A 6 2.82 -16.64 47.44
CA THR A 6 2.80 -15.37 46.71
C THR A 6 3.68 -14.37 47.42
N GLY A 7 4.54 -13.66 46.71
CA GLY A 7 5.44 -12.73 47.37
C GLY A 7 6.45 -12.05 46.46
N LEU A 8 7.22 -11.16 47.07
CA LEU A 8 8.38 -10.53 46.52
C LEU A 8 9.65 -11.24 47.06
N LEU A 9 10.49 -11.69 46.17
CA LEU A 9 11.72 -12.42 46.49
C LEU A 9 12.93 -11.65 45.91
N PHE A 10 14.02 -11.64 46.67
CA PHE A 10 15.32 -11.20 46.14
C PHE A 10 16.06 -12.46 45.68
N SER A 11 15.86 -12.80 44.40
CA SER A 11 16.25 -14.09 43.82
C SER A 11 17.72 -14.17 43.44
N ALA A 12 18.37 -13.02 43.23
CA ALA A 12 19.79 -12.87 42.95
C ALA A 12 20.27 -11.47 43.34
N ALA A 13 21.58 -11.21 43.25
CA ALA A 13 22.11 -9.85 43.38
C ALA A 13 21.40 -8.94 42.31
N ASP A 14 20.96 -7.77 42.76
CA ASP A 14 20.31 -6.73 41.93
C ASP A 14 19.05 -7.19 41.18
N THR A 15 18.38 -8.28 41.66
CA THR A 15 17.18 -8.85 41.03
C THR A 15 16.07 -9.08 42.06
N MET A 16 14.90 -8.54 41.79
CA MET A 16 13.65 -8.84 42.48
C MET A 16 12.76 -9.73 41.64
N SER A 17 12.12 -10.72 42.22
CA SER A 17 11.13 -11.60 41.56
C SER A 17 9.77 -11.44 42.21
N PHE A 18 8.74 -11.34 41.41
CA PHE A 18 7.34 -11.34 41.85
C PHE A 18 6.74 -12.73 41.58
N SER A 19 6.31 -13.40 42.65
CA SER A 19 5.76 -14.75 42.57
C SER A 19 4.27 -14.76 42.90
N ALA A 20 3.52 -15.56 42.17
CA ALA A 20 2.13 -15.91 42.46
C ALA A 20 1.95 -17.42 42.34
N GLY A 21 1.23 -18.06 43.29
CA GLY A 21 1.00 -19.51 43.26
C GLY A 21 2.28 -20.35 43.32
N GLY A 22 3.35 -19.84 43.93
CA GLY A 22 4.62 -20.54 44.06
C GLY A 22 5.55 -20.44 42.83
N THR A 23 5.13 -19.72 41.78
CA THR A 23 5.91 -19.54 40.56
C THR A 23 6.26 -18.07 40.36
N ALA A 24 7.52 -17.77 40.04
CA ALA A 24 7.91 -16.43 39.65
C ALA A 24 7.23 -16.05 38.35
N GLN A 25 6.60 -14.89 38.32
CA GLN A 25 5.87 -14.38 37.15
C GLN A 25 6.73 -13.42 36.35
N PHE A 26 7.30 -12.41 36.99
CA PHE A 26 8.21 -11.48 36.35
C PHE A 26 9.33 -11.07 37.32
N THR A 27 10.40 -10.55 36.72
CA THR A 27 11.56 -10.04 37.46
C THR A 27 11.76 -8.54 37.14
N MET A 28 12.34 -7.85 38.12
CA MET A 28 12.89 -6.50 37.94
C MET A 28 14.39 -6.57 38.22
N ALA A 29 15.18 -6.21 37.24
CA ALA A 29 16.63 -6.07 37.30
C ALA A 29 17.05 -4.67 36.83
N ASP A 30 18.35 -4.36 36.90
CA ASP A 30 18.83 -3.08 36.41
C ASP A 30 18.44 -2.88 34.93
N GLY A 31 17.65 -1.84 34.68
CA GLY A 31 17.18 -1.44 33.33
C GLY A 31 16.03 -2.26 32.73
N ALA A 32 15.52 -3.29 33.42
CA ALA A 32 14.46 -4.14 32.84
C ALA A 32 13.40 -4.62 33.82
N ILE A 33 12.16 -4.71 33.34
CA ILE A 33 11.10 -5.55 33.92
C ILE A 33 10.78 -6.61 32.87
N ALA A 34 10.96 -7.87 33.16
CA ALA A 34 10.79 -8.97 32.23
C ALA A 34 9.94 -10.12 32.77
N PRO A 35 9.07 -10.75 31.99
CA PRO A 35 8.43 -12.01 32.38
C PRO A 35 9.50 -13.10 32.54
N VAL A 36 9.20 -14.08 33.34
CA VAL A 36 10.11 -15.24 33.54
C VAL A 36 9.98 -16.25 32.41
N THR A 37 8.81 -16.31 31.80
CA THR A 37 8.54 -17.12 30.62
C THR A 37 8.14 -16.21 29.48
N ASP A 38 8.64 -16.49 28.26
CA ASP A 38 8.32 -15.73 27.07
C ASP A 38 6.83 -15.84 26.72
N ASN A 39 6.20 -14.72 26.35
CA ASN A 39 4.80 -14.63 25.92
C ASN A 39 3.77 -15.17 26.94
N ASP A 40 4.01 -14.96 28.24
CA ASP A 40 3.21 -15.54 29.35
C ASP A 40 2.43 -14.50 30.16
N ILE A 41 2.79 -13.23 30.15
CA ILE A 41 2.20 -12.22 31.04
C ILE A 41 1.60 -11.05 30.23
N ASP A 42 0.31 -10.83 30.43
CA ASP A 42 -0.40 -9.66 29.96
C ASP A 42 -0.21 -8.44 30.88
N LEU A 43 -0.15 -7.25 30.30
CA LEU A 43 -0.24 -6.00 31.00
C LEU A 43 -1.70 -5.53 31.04
N GLY A 44 -2.41 -5.88 32.10
CA GLY A 44 -3.87 -5.67 32.23
C GLY A 44 -4.69 -6.89 31.82
N THR A 45 -5.99 -6.73 31.73
CA THR A 45 -6.96 -7.74 31.28
C THR A 45 -8.03 -7.07 30.43
N ALA A 46 -8.87 -7.85 29.75
CA ALA A 46 -9.99 -7.32 28.96
C ALA A 46 -11.03 -6.51 29.77
N SER A 47 -11.01 -6.61 31.10
CA SER A 47 -11.94 -5.92 32.01
C SER A 47 -11.25 -4.89 32.90
N LEU A 48 -9.92 -4.97 33.07
CA LEU A 48 -9.11 -4.11 33.93
C LEU A 48 -7.91 -3.60 33.10
N GLU A 49 -8.15 -2.53 32.37
CA GLU A 49 -7.20 -1.96 31.43
C GLU A 49 -6.33 -0.88 32.08
N PHE A 50 -5.09 -0.71 31.59
CA PHE A 50 -4.29 0.46 31.90
C PHE A 50 -4.83 1.68 31.15
N LYS A 51 -4.95 2.81 31.85
CA LYS A 51 -5.45 4.05 31.24
C LYS A 51 -4.55 4.54 30.12
N ASN A 52 -3.24 4.57 30.35
CA ASN A 52 -2.25 5.07 29.38
C ASN A 52 -0.94 4.29 29.55
N VAL A 53 -0.19 4.15 28.46
CA VAL A 53 1.21 3.71 28.43
C VAL A 53 2.04 4.84 27.81
N TYR A 54 3.05 5.34 28.52
CA TYR A 54 3.97 6.38 28.06
C TYR A 54 5.34 5.76 27.81
N VAL A 55 5.83 5.85 26.57
CA VAL A 55 7.13 5.33 26.14
C VAL A 55 7.87 6.44 25.43
N ASP A 56 9.08 6.78 25.88
CA ASP A 56 9.95 7.77 25.24
C ASP A 56 10.82 7.16 24.11
N GLY A 57 10.84 5.85 24.01
CA GLY A 57 11.58 5.09 23.00
C GLY A 57 10.69 4.41 21.99
N THR A 58 11.09 3.23 21.55
CA THR A 58 10.38 2.41 20.56
C THR A 58 9.54 1.34 21.24
N VAL A 59 8.34 1.10 20.74
CA VAL A 59 7.51 -0.05 21.09
C VAL A 59 7.71 -1.12 20.02
N PHE A 60 8.20 -2.30 20.41
CA PHE A 60 8.25 -3.49 19.55
C PHE A 60 7.00 -4.30 19.79
N ALA A 61 6.16 -4.46 18.79
CA ALA A 61 4.92 -5.22 18.84
C ALA A 61 4.71 -5.94 17.51
N ASP A 62 4.25 -7.19 17.57
CA ASP A 62 3.90 -7.98 16.38
C ASP A 62 2.53 -7.58 15.81
N ALA A 63 1.65 -7.05 16.66
CA ALA A 63 0.31 -6.64 16.30
C ALA A 63 -0.21 -5.50 17.19
N LEU A 64 -1.17 -4.73 16.68
CA LEU A 64 -1.93 -3.72 17.42
C LEU A 64 -3.41 -4.09 17.42
N GLY A 65 -4.04 -4.11 18.61
CA GLY A 65 -5.47 -4.32 18.75
C GLY A 65 -6.26 -2.99 18.77
N PHE A 66 -7.34 -2.93 18.01
CA PHE A 66 -8.29 -1.81 18.02
C PHE A 66 -9.69 -2.34 18.34
N GLY A 67 -10.11 -2.20 19.59
CA GLY A 67 -11.34 -2.81 20.08
C GLY A 67 -11.28 -4.34 19.99
N THR A 68 -12.09 -4.94 19.13
CA THR A 68 -12.11 -6.41 18.91
C THR A 68 -11.27 -6.86 17.72
N VAL A 69 -10.63 -5.94 17.01
CA VAL A 69 -9.81 -6.24 15.84
C VAL A 69 -8.34 -6.17 16.20
N VAL A 70 -7.60 -7.20 15.86
CA VAL A 70 -6.15 -7.25 15.96
C VAL A 70 -5.58 -7.01 14.56
N MET A 71 -4.72 -6.00 14.43
CA MET A 71 -4.01 -5.70 13.19
C MET A 71 -2.58 -6.23 13.26
N THR A 72 -2.23 -7.13 12.36
CA THR A 72 -0.86 -7.63 12.21
C THR A 72 -0.01 -6.56 11.56
N LEU A 73 1.11 -6.21 12.19
CA LEU A 73 2.06 -5.23 11.66
C LEU A 73 2.94 -5.86 10.58
N PRO A 74 3.40 -5.07 9.58
CA PRO A 74 4.42 -5.54 8.65
C PRO A 74 5.71 -5.92 9.40
N THR A 75 6.37 -6.99 8.95
CA THR A 75 7.63 -7.48 9.55
C THR A 75 8.87 -6.75 9.02
N ALA A 76 8.71 -5.90 8.03
CA ALA A 76 9.78 -5.10 7.42
C ALA A 76 9.30 -3.66 7.21
N ASP A 77 10.24 -2.75 7.16
CA ASP A 77 10.01 -1.37 6.75
C ASP A 77 9.60 -1.32 5.27
N GLY A 78 8.74 -0.35 4.91
CA GLY A 78 8.39 -0.08 3.52
C GLY A 78 9.49 0.68 2.77
N ASN A 79 9.30 0.86 1.46
CA ASN A 79 10.14 1.76 0.67
C ASN A 79 9.69 3.22 0.84
N ALA A 80 10.54 4.16 0.39
CA ALA A 80 10.15 5.57 0.35
C ALA A 80 8.85 5.76 -0.44
N ASP A 81 8.02 6.69 0.02
CA ASP A 81 6.73 7.06 -0.58
C ASP A 81 5.62 5.98 -0.53
N GLN A 82 5.85 4.84 0.11
CA GLN A 82 4.78 3.86 0.37
C GLN A 82 3.87 4.32 1.52
N ILE A 83 2.62 3.90 1.48
CA ILE A 83 1.61 4.12 2.51
C ILE A 83 1.25 2.81 3.21
N LEU A 84 0.98 2.90 4.52
CA LEU A 84 0.50 1.77 5.29
C LEU A 84 -1.01 1.61 5.06
N THR A 85 -1.41 0.46 4.57
CA THR A 85 -2.82 0.13 4.28
C THR A 85 -3.29 -1.11 5.01
N THR A 86 -4.61 -1.29 5.09
CA THR A 86 -5.25 -2.50 5.60
C THR A 86 -5.96 -3.23 4.47
N ASP A 87 -5.95 -4.56 4.53
CA ASP A 87 -6.71 -5.44 3.62
C ASP A 87 -8.18 -5.60 4.02
N GLY A 88 -8.62 -4.93 5.10
CA GLY A 88 -9.97 -5.08 5.67
C GLY A 88 -10.17 -6.35 6.51
N SER A 89 -9.16 -7.20 6.64
CA SER A 89 -9.20 -8.47 7.37
C SER A 89 -8.20 -8.53 8.54
N GLY A 90 -7.54 -7.40 8.84
CA GLY A 90 -6.62 -7.26 9.97
C GLY A 90 -5.14 -7.36 9.60
N ALA A 91 -4.77 -7.48 8.33
CA ALA A 91 -3.38 -7.34 7.91
C ALA A 91 -3.08 -5.89 7.49
N LEU A 92 -1.92 -5.40 7.93
CA LEU A 92 -1.34 -4.13 7.47
C LEU A 92 -0.17 -4.41 6.52
N SER A 93 -0.08 -3.65 5.44
CA SER A 93 1.03 -3.75 4.48
C SER A 93 1.40 -2.39 3.92
N PHE A 94 2.64 -2.24 3.48
CA PHE A 94 3.07 -1.08 2.73
C PHE A 94 2.74 -1.28 1.25
N VAL A 95 2.09 -0.30 0.63
CA VAL A 95 1.77 -0.28 -0.80
C VAL A 95 2.24 1.03 -1.41
N ASP A 96 2.55 1.01 -2.69
CA ASP A 96 2.96 2.22 -3.39
C ASP A 96 1.83 3.26 -3.35
N ASN A 97 2.18 4.50 -3.04
CA ASN A 97 1.24 5.60 -3.06
C ASN A 97 0.95 5.99 -4.52
N SER A 98 0.01 5.29 -5.13
CA SER A 98 -0.46 5.60 -6.49
C SER A 98 -1.41 6.81 -6.56
N GLY A 99 -1.31 7.75 -5.62
CA GLY A 99 -2.19 8.91 -5.49
C GLY A 99 -2.11 9.95 -6.60
N GLY A 100 -1.62 9.60 -7.80
CA GLY A 100 -1.55 10.45 -8.97
C GLY A 100 -1.16 9.66 -10.20
N THR A 101 -1.13 10.33 -11.36
CA THR A 101 -0.64 9.73 -12.61
C THR A 101 0.86 9.42 -12.51
N ASP A 102 1.22 8.16 -12.73
CA ASP A 102 2.63 7.71 -12.79
C ASP A 102 3.24 8.10 -14.15
N TRP A 103 3.89 9.26 -14.21
CA TRP A 103 4.46 9.80 -15.45
C TRP A 103 5.72 9.07 -15.88
N GLN A 104 5.65 8.48 -17.08
CA GLN A 104 6.72 7.69 -17.68
C GLN A 104 7.70 8.58 -18.47
N ALA A 105 8.91 8.08 -18.66
CA ALA A 105 9.85 8.70 -19.58
C ALA A 105 9.26 8.79 -21.01
N VAL A 106 9.70 9.79 -21.78
CA VAL A 106 9.23 10.02 -23.15
C VAL A 106 9.36 8.76 -24.00
N LYS A 107 8.27 8.35 -24.64
CA LYS A 107 8.21 7.22 -25.58
C LYS A 107 8.39 7.71 -27.01
N THR A 108 9.26 7.03 -27.75
CA THR A 108 9.59 7.31 -29.15
C THR A 108 9.26 6.15 -30.09
N GLY A 109 8.52 5.17 -29.63
CA GLY A 109 8.09 3.98 -30.35
C GLY A 109 6.96 3.26 -29.63
N ALA A 110 6.38 2.25 -30.30
CA ALA A 110 5.25 1.49 -29.78
C ALA A 110 5.54 0.87 -28.40
N PHE A 111 4.55 0.92 -27.51
CA PHE A 111 4.65 0.34 -26.19
C PHE A 111 3.27 0.04 -25.62
N THR A 112 3.21 -0.82 -24.60
CA THR A 112 1.99 -1.10 -23.83
C THR A 112 2.00 -0.29 -22.54
N ALA A 113 0.97 0.51 -22.30
CA ALA A 113 0.80 1.26 -21.06
C ALA A 113 0.31 0.32 -19.92
N ALA A 114 0.54 0.74 -18.70
CA ALA A 114 -0.11 0.14 -17.53
C ALA A 114 -1.17 1.11 -16.97
N ALA A 115 -2.14 0.58 -16.22
CA ALA A 115 -3.14 1.39 -15.53
C ALA A 115 -2.47 2.39 -14.57
N GLY A 116 -2.99 3.62 -14.51
CA GLY A 116 -2.46 4.72 -13.72
C GLY A 116 -1.29 5.49 -14.36
N GLN A 117 -0.80 5.06 -15.53
CA GLN A 117 0.33 5.72 -16.17
C GLN A 117 -0.04 6.98 -16.95
N GLY A 118 0.86 7.97 -16.93
CA GLY A 118 0.93 9.10 -17.84
C GLY A 118 2.09 8.94 -18.82
N VAL A 119 1.84 9.20 -20.10
CA VAL A 119 2.80 8.94 -21.16
C VAL A 119 3.05 10.19 -22.00
N PHE A 120 4.30 10.60 -22.04
CA PHE A 120 4.77 11.60 -23.02
C PHE A 120 5.14 10.90 -24.32
N VAL A 121 4.40 11.16 -25.40
CA VAL A 121 4.53 10.48 -26.68
C VAL A 121 5.19 11.41 -27.70
N ASN A 122 6.31 11.00 -28.27
CA ASN A 122 7.06 11.76 -29.26
C ASN A 122 7.07 11.03 -30.60
N THR A 123 6.20 11.48 -31.52
CA THR A 123 6.07 10.93 -32.87
C THR A 123 6.89 11.68 -33.90
N THR A 124 7.86 12.53 -33.53
CA THR A 124 8.69 13.32 -34.47
C THR A 124 9.29 12.48 -35.60
N SER A 125 9.74 11.26 -35.29
CA SER A 125 10.41 10.39 -36.26
C SER A 125 9.45 9.53 -37.09
N SER A 126 8.33 9.10 -36.49
CA SER A 126 7.31 8.24 -37.11
C SER A 126 6.06 8.13 -36.27
N ALA A 127 4.92 7.86 -36.89
CA ALA A 127 3.70 7.40 -36.21
C ALA A 127 3.92 6.04 -35.56
N PHE A 128 3.29 5.81 -34.39
CA PHE A 128 3.31 4.51 -33.72
C PHE A 128 2.09 4.32 -32.81
N THR A 129 1.92 3.10 -32.31
CA THR A 129 0.78 2.68 -31.50
C THR A 129 1.14 2.59 -30.04
N ILE A 130 0.23 3.06 -29.19
CA ILE A 130 0.20 2.81 -27.74
C ILE A 130 -0.92 1.80 -27.50
N THR A 131 -0.60 0.63 -26.95
CA THR A 131 -1.58 -0.37 -26.54
C THR A 131 -2.00 -0.11 -25.09
N LEU A 132 -3.30 -0.03 -24.84
CA LEU A 132 -3.85 0.11 -23.50
C LEU A 132 -3.71 -1.19 -22.69
N PRO A 133 -3.67 -1.15 -21.36
CA PRO A 133 -3.68 -2.35 -20.54
C PRO A 133 -5.04 -3.07 -20.63
N ALA A 134 -5.11 -4.32 -20.17
CA ALA A 134 -6.41 -4.95 -19.88
C ALA A 134 -7.15 -4.12 -18.83
N GLY A 135 -8.37 -3.68 -19.16
CA GLY A 135 -9.09 -2.68 -18.38
C GLY A 135 -9.87 -3.28 -17.21
N SER A 136 -9.76 -2.62 -16.06
CA SER A 136 -10.68 -2.76 -14.93
C SER A 136 -11.40 -1.43 -14.69
N ILE A 137 -12.63 -1.47 -14.19
CA ILE A 137 -13.41 -0.24 -13.99
C ILE A 137 -12.64 0.80 -13.16
N GLY A 138 -12.48 2.00 -13.72
CA GLY A 138 -11.75 3.11 -13.11
C GLY A 138 -10.26 3.17 -13.46
N ASP A 139 -9.71 2.20 -14.21
CA ASP A 139 -8.34 2.31 -14.71
C ASP A 139 -8.20 3.52 -15.65
N GLU A 140 -7.13 4.27 -15.51
CA GLU A 140 -6.85 5.47 -16.32
C GLU A 140 -5.50 5.36 -17.01
N VAL A 141 -5.42 5.92 -18.22
CA VAL A 141 -4.16 6.16 -18.95
C VAL A 141 -4.20 7.57 -19.52
N SER A 142 -3.20 8.39 -19.16
CA SER A 142 -3.05 9.77 -19.64
C SER A 142 -1.99 9.83 -20.72
N ILE A 143 -2.26 10.58 -21.81
CA ILE A 143 -1.37 10.69 -22.96
C ILE A 143 -1.18 12.17 -23.30
N ILE A 144 0.08 12.56 -23.55
CA ILE A 144 0.44 13.92 -23.97
C ILE A 144 1.32 13.84 -25.20
N ASP A 145 0.97 14.61 -26.25
CA ASP A 145 1.83 14.87 -27.40
C ASP A 145 3.03 15.73 -26.99
N TYR A 146 4.17 15.07 -26.79
CA TYR A 146 5.40 15.71 -26.30
C TYR A 146 5.95 16.77 -27.25
N ALA A 147 5.98 16.47 -28.54
CA ALA A 147 6.64 17.30 -29.54
C ALA A 147 5.66 18.17 -30.39
N GLY A 148 4.35 17.97 -30.24
CA GLY A 148 3.35 18.64 -31.10
C GLY A 148 3.37 18.09 -32.54
N THR A 149 3.46 16.77 -32.69
CA THR A 149 3.66 16.13 -33.99
C THR A 149 2.59 15.11 -34.38
N PHE A 150 1.51 15.00 -33.57
CA PHE A 150 0.42 14.07 -33.88
C PHE A 150 -0.35 14.41 -35.13
N ASP A 151 -0.34 15.66 -35.56
CA ASP A 151 -0.94 16.10 -36.84
C ASP A 151 -0.16 15.59 -38.05
N SER A 152 1.14 15.42 -37.94
CA SER A 152 2.04 14.98 -39.02
C SER A 152 2.31 13.49 -38.97
N ASN A 153 2.50 12.94 -37.77
CA ASN A 153 2.74 11.54 -37.48
C ASN A 153 1.77 11.11 -36.36
N ASN A 154 0.62 10.58 -36.73
CA ASN A 154 -0.46 10.27 -35.77
C ASN A 154 -0.03 9.29 -34.68
N CYS A 155 -0.59 9.49 -33.49
CA CYS A 155 -0.56 8.49 -32.43
C CYS A 155 -1.81 7.61 -32.54
N THR A 156 -1.61 6.30 -32.61
CA THR A 156 -2.71 5.33 -32.58
C THR A 156 -2.81 4.76 -31.16
N ILE A 157 -4.04 4.70 -30.66
CA ILE A 157 -4.35 4.06 -29.38
C ILE A 157 -5.12 2.77 -29.68
N GLU A 158 -4.55 1.64 -29.30
CA GLU A 158 -5.12 0.31 -29.46
C GLU A 158 -5.62 -0.20 -28.10
N ALA A 159 -6.84 -0.74 -28.04
CA ALA A 159 -7.32 -1.40 -26.85
C ALA A 159 -6.66 -2.78 -26.67
N ASN A 160 -6.68 -3.30 -25.44
CA ASN A 160 -6.15 -4.64 -25.16
C ASN A 160 -7.06 -5.72 -25.78
N GLY A 161 -6.51 -6.55 -26.65
CA GLY A 161 -7.20 -7.71 -27.23
C GLY A 161 -8.48 -7.33 -27.99
N SER A 162 -9.65 -7.69 -27.48
CA SER A 162 -10.96 -7.38 -28.07
C SER A 162 -11.74 -6.31 -27.29
N GLU A 163 -11.09 -5.62 -26.37
CA GLU A 163 -11.71 -4.50 -25.68
C GLU A 163 -12.05 -3.36 -26.65
N LYS A 164 -12.83 -2.41 -26.18
CA LYS A 164 -13.36 -1.33 -27.00
C LYS A 164 -12.83 0.03 -26.58
N ILE A 165 -12.82 0.96 -27.53
CA ILE A 165 -12.68 2.39 -27.29
C ILE A 165 -13.94 3.06 -27.81
N HIS A 166 -14.65 3.81 -26.96
CA HIS A 166 -15.94 4.45 -27.31
C HIS A 166 -16.97 3.48 -27.89
N GLY A 167 -17.00 2.23 -27.39
CA GLY A 167 -17.94 1.20 -27.85
C GLY A 167 -17.55 0.53 -29.18
N SER A 168 -16.47 0.93 -29.86
CA SER A 168 -15.92 0.29 -31.05
C SER A 168 -14.68 -0.55 -30.73
N THR A 169 -14.47 -1.60 -31.51
CA THR A 169 -13.20 -2.36 -31.52
C THR A 169 -12.14 -1.74 -32.43
N ASP A 170 -12.45 -0.61 -33.08
CA ASP A 170 -11.49 0.12 -33.90
C ASP A 170 -10.53 0.92 -33.01
N ASP A 171 -9.30 1.07 -33.48
CA ASP A 171 -8.30 1.89 -32.82
C ASP A 171 -8.67 3.38 -32.86
N LEU A 172 -8.28 4.10 -31.81
CA LEU A 172 -8.42 5.56 -31.79
C LEU A 172 -7.19 6.21 -32.42
N THR A 173 -7.36 6.87 -33.55
CA THR A 173 -6.30 7.69 -34.14
C THR A 173 -6.35 9.13 -33.64
N VAL A 174 -5.26 9.59 -33.05
CA VAL A 174 -5.10 10.96 -32.58
C VAL A 174 -4.20 11.71 -33.51
N ALA A 175 -4.78 12.73 -34.23
CA ALA A 175 -4.15 13.52 -35.25
C ALA A 175 -4.17 15.04 -34.94
N THR A 176 -4.31 15.39 -33.66
CA THR A 176 -4.36 16.77 -33.18
C THR A 176 -3.03 17.15 -32.57
N GLU A 177 -2.41 18.21 -33.09
CA GLU A 177 -1.19 18.80 -32.52
C GLU A 177 -1.42 19.20 -31.08
N ARG A 178 -0.43 18.87 -30.19
CA ARG A 178 -0.47 19.18 -28.76
C ARG A 178 -1.63 18.54 -28.02
N ALA A 179 -2.17 17.43 -28.51
CA ALA A 179 -3.21 16.70 -27.81
C ALA A 179 -2.74 16.26 -26.41
N ALA A 180 -3.62 16.44 -25.43
CA ALA A 180 -3.47 15.93 -24.08
C ALA A 180 -4.83 15.39 -23.62
N PHE A 181 -4.91 14.14 -23.21
CA PHE A 181 -6.17 13.50 -22.84
C PHE A 181 -5.94 12.32 -21.91
N THR A 182 -6.99 11.93 -21.20
CA THR A 182 -7.03 10.76 -20.35
C THR A 182 -8.13 9.83 -20.83
N LEU A 183 -7.82 8.54 -20.94
CA LEU A 183 -8.80 7.48 -21.15
C LEU A 183 -9.09 6.79 -19.84
N VAL A 184 -10.35 6.47 -19.57
CA VAL A 184 -10.82 5.73 -18.39
C VAL A 184 -11.59 4.51 -18.85
N PHE A 185 -11.28 3.33 -18.27
CA PHE A 185 -12.03 2.11 -18.54
C PHE A 185 -13.34 2.07 -17.74
N THR A 186 -14.42 1.72 -18.40
CA THR A 186 -15.77 1.66 -17.79
C THR A 186 -16.27 0.23 -17.65
N ASP A 187 -16.52 -0.44 -18.76
CA ASP A 187 -17.06 -1.80 -18.84
C ASP A 187 -16.76 -2.43 -20.22
N SER A 188 -17.19 -3.68 -20.41
CA SER A 188 -17.01 -4.38 -21.69
C SER A 188 -17.91 -3.86 -22.84
N THR A 189 -18.91 -2.99 -22.56
CA THR A 189 -19.83 -2.44 -23.54
C THR A 189 -19.23 -1.23 -24.25
N GLN A 190 -18.73 -0.27 -23.46
CA GLN A 190 -18.12 0.96 -23.94
C GLN A 190 -16.59 0.89 -23.97
N GLY A 191 -15.97 0.11 -23.08
CA GLY A 191 -14.54 -0.01 -22.95
C GLY A 191 -13.91 1.27 -22.38
N TRP A 192 -12.91 1.78 -23.07
CA TRP A 192 -12.17 2.98 -22.72
C TRP A 192 -12.88 4.23 -23.26
N LEU A 193 -13.12 5.22 -22.41
CA LEU A 193 -13.73 6.49 -22.73
C LEU A 193 -12.78 7.66 -22.47
N LEU A 194 -12.87 8.72 -23.26
CA LEU A 194 -12.18 9.97 -22.98
C LEU A 194 -12.81 10.64 -21.76
N LYS A 195 -12.00 10.87 -20.73
CA LYS A 195 -12.37 11.59 -19.51
C LYS A 195 -12.26 13.10 -19.70
N ASP A 196 -11.19 13.55 -20.34
CA ASP A 196 -10.89 14.96 -20.60
C ASP A 196 -10.62 15.17 -22.10
N LYS A 197 -11.13 16.29 -22.66
CA LYS A 197 -10.95 16.70 -24.05
C LYS A 197 -10.26 18.06 -24.12
#